data_45d509654f2ea688df5b1e222a1741e8
#
_entry.id   45d509654f2ea688df5b1e222a1741e8
#
_cell.length_a   1.000
_cell.length_b   1.000
_cell.length_c   1.000
_cell.angle_alpha   90.00
_cell.angle_beta   90.00
_cell.angle_gamma   90.00
#
_symmetry.space_group_name_H-M   'P 1'
#
loop_
_entity.id
_entity.type
_entity.pdbx_description
1 polymer ?
#
loop_
_entity_poly.entity_id
_entity_poly.type
_entity_poly.pdbx_seq_one_letter_code
_entity_poly.pdbx_strand_id
1 'polypeptide(L)'
;DRSISFNYKLFKKDFNLIFNNGISINERSYNFEKKTIKNILNETNNINFLIVEGIFAKEFSRNLHNINYIFLELKINKNECMKRVVRRDIKERGKAKKQAENDFLKSWDIYYEKFKNKSNKDNTNEFIITKKTNIDNILKNYLIKF
;
A
#
# COMPACT_ATOMS: atom_id res chain seq x y z
N ASP A 1 -0.92 12.25 -4.90
CA ASP A 1 -0.76 11.55 -3.62
C ASP A 1 0.54 11.97 -2.97
N ARG A 2 0.49 12.49 -1.75
CA ARG A 2 1.65 12.86 -0.94
C ARG A 2 1.60 12.11 0.37
N SER A 3 2.77 11.74 0.92
CA SER A 3 2.83 11.07 2.24
C SER A 3 2.14 11.86 3.35
N ILE A 4 2.11 13.18 3.25
CA ILE A 4 1.41 14.07 4.19
C ILE A 4 -0.12 13.88 4.19
N SER A 5 -0.70 13.36 3.11
CA SER A 5 -2.15 13.06 3.05
C SER A 5 -2.52 11.76 3.76
N PHE A 6 -1.52 11.01 4.22
CA PHE A 6 -1.71 9.77 4.93
C PHE A 6 -1.70 9.99 6.45
N ASN A 7 -2.74 9.54 7.11
CA ASN A 7 -2.83 9.64 8.57
C ASN A 7 -2.07 8.49 9.24
N TYR A 8 -0.76 8.65 9.39
CA TYR A 8 0.11 7.66 10.01
C TYR A 8 -0.29 7.33 11.47
N LYS A 9 -0.73 8.32 12.25
CA LYS A 9 -1.16 8.09 13.64
C LYS A 9 -2.38 7.17 13.70
N LEU A 10 -3.34 7.39 12.80
CA LEU A 10 -4.52 6.56 12.71
C LEU A 10 -4.19 5.14 12.25
N PHE A 11 -3.34 5.01 11.23
CA PHE A 11 -2.85 3.71 10.78
C PHE A 11 -2.16 2.94 11.91
N LYS A 12 -1.25 3.58 12.64
CA LYS A 12 -0.55 2.94 13.78
C LYS A 12 -1.53 2.50 14.87
N LYS A 13 -2.55 3.31 15.16
CA LYS A 13 -3.60 2.94 16.11
C LYS A 13 -4.34 1.68 15.67
N ASP A 14 -4.83 1.66 14.43
CA ASP A 14 -5.58 0.53 13.89
C ASP A 14 -4.71 -0.72 13.79
N PHE A 15 -3.45 -0.57 13.35
CA PHE A 15 -2.48 -1.65 13.28
C PHE A 15 -2.23 -2.29 14.66
N ASN A 16 -2.02 -1.47 15.70
CA ASN A 16 -1.82 -1.98 17.06
C ASN A 16 -3.07 -2.67 17.62
N LEU A 17 -4.27 -2.18 17.30
CA LEU A 17 -5.51 -2.85 17.70
C LEU A 17 -5.62 -4.24 17.09
N ILE A 18 -5.26 -4.40 15.82
CA ILE A 18 -5.27 -5.70 15.13
C ILE A 18 -4.27 -6.66 15.77
N PHE A 19 -3.02 -6.20 15.95
CA PHE A 19 -1.93 -7.05 16.41
C PHE A 19 -1.99 -7.42 17.90
N ASN A 20 -2.39 -6.47 18.76
CA ASN A 20 -2.34 -6.68 20.20
C ASN A 20 -3.63 -7.26 20.77
N ASN A 21 -4.78 -6.95 20.17
CA ASN A 21 -6.07 -7.28 20.77
C ASN A 21 -6.92 -8.26 19.95
N GLY A 22 -6.52 -8.57 18.71
CA GLY A 22 -7.31 -9.42 17.80
C GLY A 22 -8.71 -8.86 17.49
N ILE A 23 -8.93 -7.56 17.71
CA ILE A 23 -10.25 -6.94 17.75
C ILE A 23 -10.45 -5.99 16.56
N SER A 24 -11.69 -5.86 16.22
CA SER A 24 -12.37 -5.00 15.24
C SER A 24 -11.54 -3.96 14.50
N ILE A 25 -11.56 -4.08 13.18
CA ILE A 25 -11.02 -3.08 12.27
C ILE A 25 -12.14 -2.09 11.92
N ASN A 26 -11.88 -0.81 12.07
CA ASN A 26 -12.71 0.21 11.47
C ASN A 26 -12.39 0.29 9.97
N GLU A 27 -13.21 -0.32 9.15
CA GLU A 27 -13.15 -0.11 7.70
C GLU A 27 -13.63 1.30 7.39
N ARG A 28 -12.79 2.07 6.69
CA ARG A 28 -13.12 3.42 6.25
C ARG A 28 -13.27 3.45 4.74
N SER A 29 -14.52 3.53 4.29
CA SER A 29 -14.83 3.70 2.88
C SER A 29 -14.99 5.19 2.57
N TYR A 30 -14.19 5.68 1.61
CA TYR A 30 -14.26 7.06 1.16
C TYR A 30 -15.14 7.19 -0.09
N ASN A 31 -16.21 7.97 0.00
CA ASN A 31 -17.02 8.31 -1.15
C ASN A 31 -16.42 9.55 -1.85
N PHE A 32 -15.90 9.38 -3.05
CA PHE A 32 -15.24 10.44 -3.83
C PHE A 32 -16.18 11.51 -4.34
N GLU A 33 -17.45 11.19 -4.60
CA GLU A 33 -18.44 12.15 -5.06
C GLU A 33 -18.91 13.06 -3.92
N LYS A 34 -19.26 12.46 -2.78
CA LYS A 34 -19.76 13.17 -1.60
C LYS A 34 -18.66 13.69 -0.68
N LYS A 35 -17.41 13.32 -0.93
CA LYS A 35 -16.24 13.63 -0.09
C LYS A 35 -16.45 13.27 1.39
N THR A 36 -17.12 12.17 1.65
CA THR A 36 -17.45 11.70 2.99
C THR A 36 -16.76 10.37 3.30
N ILE A 37 -16.51 10.13 4.59
CA ILE A 37 -15.97 8.85 5.09
C ILE A 37 -17.10 8.13 5.81
N LYS A 38 -17.34 6.87 5.41
CA LYS A 38 -18.21 5.95 6.14
C LYS A 38 -17.33 4.97 6.93
N ASN A 39 -17.57 4.87 8.22
CA ASN A 39 -16.91 3.87 9.07
C ASN A 39 -17.80 2.65 9.20
N ILE A 40 -17.22 1.47 9.04
CA ILE A 40 -17.88 0.18 9.25
C ILE A 40 -17.03 -0.57 10.28
N LEU A 41 -17.65 -1.01 11.36
CA LEU A 41 -16.99 -1.87 12.36
C LEU A 41 -17.07 -3.32 11.86
N ASN A 42 -15.92 -3.92 11.60
CA ASN A 42 -15.80 -5.35 11.30
C ASN A 42 -15.04 -6.00 12.46
N GLU A 43 -15.61 -7.03 13.05
CA GLU A 43 -14.91 -7.86 14.03
C GLU A 43 -14.09 -8.92 13.29
N THR A 44 -12.79 -8.96 13.59
CA THR A 44 -11.89 -9.97 13.03
C THR A 44 -11.26 -10.73 14.18
N ASN A 45 -11.45 -12.05 14.18
CA ASN A 45 -10.84 -12.95 15.15
C ASN A 45 -9.74 -13.76 14.45
N ASN A 46 -8.63 -14.04 15.18
CA ASN A 46 -7.57 -14.95 14.74
C ASN A 46 -6.88 -14.56 13.42
N ILE A 47 -6.37 -13.34 13.34
CA ILE A 47 -5.59 -12.89 12.19
C ILE A 47 -4.19 -13.50 12.25
N ASN A 48 -3.90 -14.42 11.32
CA ASN A 48 -2.56 -15.00 11.15
C ASN A 48 -1.67 -14.13 10.26
N PHE A 49 -2.26 -13.41 9.31
CA PHE A 49 -1.54 -12.57 8.35
C PHE A 49 -2.28 -11.25 8.14
N LEU A 50 -1.52 -10.15 8.08
CA LEU A 50 -2.02 -8.84 7.71
C LEU A 50 -1.32 -8.38 6.43
N ILE A 51 -2.11 -8.10 5.38
CA ILE A 51 -1.61 -7.52 4.14
C ILE A 51 -1.85 -6.02 4.17
N VAL A 52 -0.77 -5.24 4.09
CA VAL A 52 -0.83 -3.79 3.96
C VAL A 52 -0.43 -3.41 2.55
N GLU A 53 -1.37 -2.91 1.76
CA GLU A 53 -1.11 -2.45 0.41
C GLU A 53 -1.11 -0.92 0.31
N GLY A 54 -0.34 -0.40 -0.63
CA GLY A 54 -0.34 1.01 -0.99
C GLY A 54 1.02 1.56 -1.34
N ILE A 55 1.02 2.73 -1.98
CA ILE A 55 2.26 3.40 -2.41
C ILE A 55 3.15 3.84 -1.25
N PHE A 56 2.61 3.90 -0.04
CA PHE A 56 3.33 4.26 1.19
C PHE A 56 3.67 3.04 2.08
N ALA A 57 3.37 1.82 1.63
CA ALA A 57 3.60 0.61 2.43
C ALA A 57 5.06 0.47 2.90
N LYS A 58 6.02 0.84 2.04
CA LYS A 58 7.45 0.83 2.40
C LYS A 58 7.81 1.83 3.51
N GLU A 59 7.16 2.98 3.52
CA GLU A 59 7.38 3.98 4.59
C GLU A 59 6.86 3.47 5.93
N PHE A 60 5.76 2.69 5.91
CA PHE A 60 5.22 2.07 7.12
C PHE A 60 6.08 0.94 7.64
N SER A 61 6.56 0.07 6.77
CA SER A 61 7.36 -1.08 7.20
C SER A 61 8.61 -0.66 7.99
N ARG A 62 9.21 0.48 7.66
CA ARG A 62 10.37 1.04 8.37
C ARG A 62 10.10 1.42 9.82
N ASN A 63 8.84 1.61 10.18
CA ASN A 63 8.42 1.99 11.54
C ASN A 63 7.83 0.82 12.33
N LEU A 64 7.82 -0.38 11.75
CA LEU A 64 7.36 -1.60 12.39
C LEU A 64 8.55 -2.31 13.04
N HIS A 65 8.93 -1.85 14.23
CA HIS A 65 9.95 -2.51 15.01
C HIS A 65 9.40 -3.79 15.65
N ASN A 66 10.20 -4.85 15.65
CA ASN A 66 9.88 -6.17 16.25
C ASN A 66 8.70 -6.92 15.60
N ILE A 67 8.40 -6.65 14.34
CA ILE A 67 7.40 -7.40 13.58
C ILE A 67 8.06 -8.05 12.38
N ASN A 68 7.78 -9.33 12.22
CA ASN A 68 8.21 -10.05 11.02
C ASN A 68 7.34 -9.65 9.84
N TYR A 69 7.95 -9.11 8.80
CA TYR A 69 7.23 -8.74 7.58
C TYR A 69 8.04 -9.07 6.32
N ILE A 70 7.31 -9.24 5.23
CA ILE A 70 7.86 -9.30 3.87
C ILE A 70 7.40 -8.05 3.14
N PHE A 71 8.31 -7.37 2.49
CA PHE A 71 7.98 -6.27 1.59
C PHE A 71 8.05 -6.73 0.14
N LEU A 72 6.93 -6.62 -0.57
CA LEU A 72 6.80 -7.00 -1.97
C LEU A 72 6.63 -5.74 -2.82
N GLU A 73 7.67 -5.37 -3.57
CA GLU A 73 7.62 -4.23 -4.49
C GLU A 73 7.21 -4.68 -5.89
N LEU A 74 6.05 -4.20 -6.36
CA LEU A 74 5.58 -4.48 -7.72
C LEU A 74 6.33 -3.59 -8.73
N LYS A 75 7.16 -4.22 -9.57
CA LYS A 75 7.83 -3.51 -10.65
C LYS A 75 6.93 -3.45 -11.89
N ILE A 76 6.33 -2.29 -12.11
CA ILE A 76 5.45 -2.01 -13.25
C ILE A 76 6.06 -0.92 -14.12
N ASN A 77 5.92 -1.05 -15.44
CA ASN A 77 6.32 -0.01 -16.38
C ASN A 77 5.44 1.25 -16.19
N LYS A 78 6.07 2.45 -16.25
CA LYS A 78 5.38 3.74 -16.06
C LYS A 78 4.14 3.86 -16.95
N ASN A 79 4.27 3.52 -18.24
CA ASN A 79 3.17 3.66 -19.19
C ASN A 79 2.01 2.70 -18.89
N GLU A 80 2.30 1.48 -18.46
CA GLU A 80 1.28 0.51 -18.05
C GLU A 80 0.57 0.96 -16.78
N CYS A 81 1.32 1.46 -15.81
CA CYS A 81 0.78 2.02 -14.58
C CYS A 81 -0.13 3.24 -14.88
N MET A 82 0.32 4.15 -15.74
CA MET A 82 -0.45 5.32 -16.17
C MET A 82 -1.77 4.92 -16.80
N LYS A 83 -1.77 3.97 -17.75
CA LYS A 83 -3.00 3.48 -18.40
C LYS A 83 -4.02 2.96 -17.38
N ARG A 84 -3.57 2.20 -16.38
CA ARG A 84 -4.45 1.64 -15.33
C ARG A 84 -5.02 2.74 -14.43
N VAL A 85 -4.17 3.64 -13.95
CA VAL A 85 -4.57 4.73 -13.04
C VAL A 85 -5.52 5.70 -13.74
N VAL A 86 -5.21 6.12 -14.97
CA VAL A 86 -6.06 7.04 -15.75
C VAL A 86 -7.44 6.40 -16.01
N ARG A 87 -7.48 5.12 -16.42
CA ARG A 87 -8.75 4.41 -16.63
C ARG A 87 -9.60 4.35 -15.35
N ARG A 88 -8.98 4.04 -14.21
CA ARG A 88 -9.66 4.04 -12.91
C ARG A 88 -10.18 5.42 -12.53
N ASP A 89 -9.34 6.45 -12.64
CA ASP A 89 -9.68 7.81 -12.23
C ASP A 89 -10.80 8.41 -13.08
N ILE A 90 -10.88 8.05 -14.36
CA ILE A 90 -12.03 8.41 -15.22
C ILE A 90 -13.29 7.67 -14.74
N LYS A 91 -13.19 6.33 -14.58
CA LYS A 91 -14.37 5.49 -14.32
C LYS A 91 -14.93 5.69 -12.91
N GLU A 92 -14.06 5.76 -11.91
CA GLU A 92 -14.46 5.71 -10.49
C GLU A 92 -14.45 7.07 -9.81
N ARG A 93 -13.72 8.05 -10.36
CA ARG A 93 -13.56 9.39 -9.76
C ARG A 93 -14.10 10.51 -10.64
N GLY A 94 -14.65 10.21 -11.80
CA GLY A 94 -15.24 11.17 -12.71
C GLY A 94 -14.26 12.22 -13.28
N LYS A 95 -12.94 11.94 -13.26
CA LYS A 95 -11.95 12.90 -13.75
C LYS A 95 -11.93 12.97 -15.27
N ALA A 96 -11.68 14.16 -15.82
CA ALA A 96 -11.34 14.32 -17.23
C ALA A 96 -10.00 13.62 -17.53
N LYS A 97 -9.86 12.97 -18.70
CA LYS A 97 -8.67 12.21 -19.10
C LYS A 97 -7.37 13.03 -18.92
N LYS A 98 -7.32 14.27 -19.45
CA LYS A 98 -6.15 15.14 -19.37
C LYS A 98 -5.76 15.45 -17.91
N GLN A 99 -6.76 15.64 -17.05
CA GLN A 99 -6.53 15.87 -15.62
C GLN A 99 -5.95 14.61 -14.95
N ALA A 100 -6.51 13.43 -15.21
CA ALA A 100 -6.02 12.17 -14.67
C ALA A 100 -4.57 11.87 -15.10
N GLU A 101 -4.22 12.15 -16.36
CA GLU A 101 -2.86 12.01 -16.89
C GLU A 101 -1.88 12.96 -16.18
N ASN A 102 -2.23 14.23 -16.05
CA ASN A 102 -1.39 15.21 -15.36
C ASN A 102 -1.19 14.89 -13.88
N ASP A 103 -2.25 14.46 -13.19
CA ASP A 103 -2.18 14.08 -11.79
C ASP A 103 -1.30 12.84 -11.59
N PHE A 104 -1.39 11.86 -12.51
CA PHE A 104 -0.51 10.71 -12.51
C PHE A 104 0.96 11.09 -12.67
N LEU A 105 1.29 11.91 -13.67
CA LEU A 105 2.66 12.33 -13.95
C LEU A 105 3.29 13.04 -12.75
N LYS A 106 2.58 13.99 -12.16
CA LYS A 106 3.02 14.69 -10.94
C LYS A 106 3.27 13.73 -9.77
N SER A 107 2.34 12.79 -9.55
CA SER A 107 2.47 11.81 -8.46
C SER A 107 3.63 10.83 -8.70
N TRP A 108 3.84 10.44 -9.96
CA TRP A 108 4.92 9.55 -10.34
C TRP A 108 6.29 10.18 -10.10
N ASP A 109 6.48 11.43 -10.50
CA ASP A 109 7.74 12.14 -10.32
C ASP A 109 8.07 12.34 -8.83
N ILE A 110 7.08 12.73 -8.02
CA ILE A 110 7.23 12.83 -6.56
C ILE A 110 7.61 11.46 -5.94
N TYR A 111 7.01 10.37 -6.40
CA TYR A 111 7.33 9.03 -5.90
C TYR A 111 8.78 8.66 -6.23
N TYR A 112 9.21 8.87 -7.47
CA TYR A 112 10.57 8.53 -7.90
C TYR A 112 11.64 9.36 -7.21
N GLU A 113 11.44 10.66 -7.07
CA GLU A 113 12.39 11.54 -6.39
C GLU A 113 12.54 11.19 -4.91
N LYS A 114 11.46 10.90 -4.22
CA LYS A 114 11.47 10.69 -2.77
C LYS A 114 11.81 9.26 -2.33
N PHE A 115 11.39 8.27 -3.08
CA PHE A 115 11.38 6.88 -2.62
C PHE A 115 12.42 6.01 -3.32
N LYS A 116 12.66 6.18 -4.62
CA LYS A 116 13.59 5.33 -5.35
C LYS A 116 15.05 5.59 -4.97
N ASN A 117 15.39 6.83 -4.65
CA ASN A 117 16.76 7.22 -4.23
C ASN A 117 17.09 6.84 -2.78
N LYS A 118 16.13 6.34 -2.01
CA LYS A 118 16.27 5.94 -0.60
C LYS A 118 16.21 4.44 -0.36
N SER A 119 16.34 3.61 -1.39
CA SER A 119 16.39 2.17 -1.21
C SER A 119 17.70 1.78 -0.55
N ASN A 120 17.70 1.62 0.77
CA ASN A 120 18.77 0.94 1.48
C ASN A 120 18.76 -0.52 1.02
N LYS A 121 19.87 -0.97 0.42
CA LYS A 121 20.04 -2.30 -0.16
C LYS A 121 20.11 -3.44 0.87
N ASP A 122 19.98 -3.16 2.16
CA ASP A 122 20.33 -4.10 3.23
C ASP A 122 19.16 -4.85 3.88
N ASN A 123 17.95 -4.76 3.34
CA ASN A 123 16.82 -5.49 3.90
C ASN A 123 16.63 -6.85 3.21
N THR A 124 16.99 -7.92 3.92
CA THR A 124 16.85 -9.32 3.48
C THR A 124 15.40 -9.76 3.21
N ASN A 125 14.43 -8.94 3.61
CA ASN A 125 13.00 -9.24 3.51
C ASN A 125 12.27 -8.43 2.41
N GLU A 126 13.01 -7.75 1.53
CA GLU A 126 12.44 -6.99 0.41
C GLU A 126 12.61 -7.75 -0.91
N PHE A 127 11.51 -7.97 -1.61
CA PHE A 127 11.47 -8.69 -2.89
C PHE A 127 10.84 -7.82 -3.99
N ILE A 128 11.49 -7.78 -5.15
CA ILE A 128 10.93 -7.14 -6.34
C ILE A 128 10.11 -8.17 -7.11
N ILE A 129 8.83 -7.86 -7.32
CA ILE A 129 7.89 -8.73 -8.03
C ILE A 129 7.65 -8.19 -9.43
N THR A 130 7.75 -9.08 -10.40
CA THR A 130 7.42 -8.85 -11.81
C THR A 130 6.31 -9.82 -12.23
N LYS A 131 5.79 -9.68 -13.45
CA LYS A 131 4.83 -10.65 -14.02
C LYS A 131 5.35 -12.10 -14.07
N LYS A 132 6.69 -12.28 -14.06
CA LYS A 132 7.36 -13.61 -14.13
C LYS A 132 7.74 -14.16 -12.75
N THR A 133 7.52 -13.41 -11.67
CA THR A 133 7.94 -13.80 -10.33
C THR A 133 6.95 -14.83 -9.77
N ASN A 134 7.47 -15.95 -9.32
CA ASN A 134 6.67 -16.93 -8.58
C ASN A 134 6.58 -16.51 -7.11
N ILE A 135 5.44 -15.95 -6.74
CA ILE A 135 5.17 -15.46 -5.38
C ILE A 135 5.10 -16.61 -4.38
N ASP A 136 4.56 -17.77 -4.79
CA ASP A 136 4.42 -18.93 -3.90
C ASP A 136 5.77 -19.42 -3.40
N ASN A 137 6.80 -19.39 -4.25
CA ASN A 137 8.15 -19.76 -3.84
C ASN A 137 8.73 -18.79 -2.81
N ILE A 138 8.48 -17.48 -2.97
CA ILE A 138 8.90 -16.47 -2.00
C ILE A 138 8.21 -16.72 -0.66
N LEU A 139 6.89 -16.90 -0.67
CA LEU A 139 6.11 -17.13 0.54
C LEU A 139 6.49 -18.43 1.24
N LYS A 140 6.64 -19.54 0.50
CA LYS A 140 7.08 -20.82 1.07
C LYS A 140 8.44 -20.71 1.74
N ASN A 141 9.43 -20.11 1.08
CA ASN A 141 10.77 -19.96 1.63
C ASN A 141 10.81 -19.04 2.87
N TYR A 142 9.84 -18.15 3.00
CA TYR A 142 9.74 -17.27 4.15
C TYR A 142 8.95 -17.90 5.28
N LEU A 143 7.84 -18.57 5.00
CA LEU A 143 6.96 -19.20 6.00
C LEU A 143 7.57 -20.44 6.64
N ILE A 144 8.49 -21.17 5.95
CA ILE A 144 9.21 -22.32 6.52
C ILE A 144 10.18 -21.90 7.64
N LYS A 145 10.49 -20.61 7.77
CA LYS A 145 11.37 -20.08 8.81
C LYS A 145 10.64 -19.74 10.12
N PHE A 146 9.34 -19.96 10.17
CA PHE A 146 8.46 -19.78 11.31
C PHE A 146 7.70 -21.07 11.64
#